data_08f7bc8910b56412946591731390c25f
#
_entry.id   08f7bc8910b56412946591731390c25f
#
_cell.length_a   1.000
_cell.length_b   1.000
_cell.length_c   1.000
_cell.angle_alpha   90.00
_cell.angle_beta   90.00
_cell.angle_gamma   90.00
#
_symmetry.space_group_name_H-M   'P 1'
#
loop_
_entity.id
_entity.type
_entity.pdbx_description
1 polymer ?
#
loop_
_entity_poly.entity_id
_entity_poly.type
_entity_poly.pdbx_seq_one_letter_code
_entity_poly.pdbx_strand_id
1 'polypeptide(L)'
;MSNRTTRAILAVLIVIILLAAGAATYYYSRVKPLIRAGREQGVYASVPERSPVGGFGFATESGPRKTIADLRGKVVIMDVWATWCPTCIYTIPGIVALRNKYPAESVEIIGLNVDDEGWAKAKPFFRKHPEINYTIALPSPAPSFLLQSIVDLKPLGEVSAIPTVFVIDRQGRLAGKFIETGHEHEIDNLVASLLNE
;
A
#
# COMPACT_ATOMS: atom_id res chain seq x y z
N MET A 1 56.34 18.58 15.97
CA MET A 1 55.82 17.26 15.56
C MET A 1 56.69 16.68 14.50
N SER A 2 57.22 15.45 14.66
CA SER A 2 58.17 14.85 13.74
C SER A 2 57.52 14.62 12.36
N ASN A 3 58.26 14.90 11.28
CA ASN A 3 57.84 14.68 9.88
C ASN A 3 57.34 13.23 9.62
N ARG A 4 57.76 12.28 10.42
CA ARG A 4 57.32 10.86 10.35
C ARG A 4 55.85 10.68 10.85
N THR A 5 55.44 11.36 11.93
CA THR A 5 54.07 11.30 12.47
C THR A 5 53.06 11.93 11.51
N THR A 6 53.39 13.05 10.89
CA THR A 6 52.53 13.73 9.90
C THR A 6 52.31 12.86 8.65
N ARG A 7 53.39 12.21 8.17
CA ARG A 7 53.30 11.28 7.00
C ARG A 7 52.46 10.04 7.32
N ALA A 8 52.56 9.48 8.54
CA ALA A 8 51.76 8.35 8.95
C ALA A 8 50.27 8.71 9.05
N ILE A 9 49.91 9.87 9.61
CA ILE A 9 48.53 10.36 9.68
C ILE A 9 47.98 10.57 8.27
N LEU A 10 48.76 11.19 7.36
CA LEU A 10 48.33 11.42 5.99
C LEU A 10 48.05 10.10 5.24
N ALA A 11 48.92 9.08 5.42
CA ALA A 11 48.72 7.77 4.83
C ALA A 11 47.42 7.07 5.34
N VAL A 12 47.14 7.16 6.66
CA VAL A 12 45.90 6.61 7.24
C VAL A 12 44.70 7.33 6.68
N LEU A 13 44.71 8.66 6.56
CA LEU A 13 43.60 9.42 6.00
C LEU A 13 43.33 9.05 4.53
N ILE A 14 44.39 8.88 3.73
CA ILE A 14 44.26 8.43 2.33
C ILE A 14 43.60 7.06 2.25
N VAL A 15 44.04 6.11 3.09
CA VAL A 15 43.42 4.77 3.12
C VAL A 15 41.91 4.86 3.51
N ILE A 16 41.54 5.66 4.49
CA ILE A 16 40.15 5.85 4.89
C ILE A 16 39.32 6.44 3.73
N ILE A 17 39.86 7.44 3.03
CA ILE A 17 39.18 8.06 1.88
C ILE A 17 39.00 7.04 0.75
N LEU A 18 40.02 6.23 0.45
CA LEU A 18 39.93 5.19 -0.58
C LEU A 18 38.90 4.09 -0.21
N LEU A 19 38.87 3.69 1.05
CA LEU A 19 37.85 2.73 1.54
C LEU A 19 36.43 3.31 1.47
N ALA A 20 36.26 4.57 1.85
CA ALA A 20 34.97 5.25 1.76
C ALA A 20 34.50 5.41 0.30
N ALA A 21 35.41 5.79 -0.60
CA ALA A 21 35.13 5.88 -2.03
C ALA A 21 34.78 4.50 -2.63
N GLY A 22 35.50 3.44 -2.26
CA GLY A 22 35.21 2.07 -2.65
C GLY A 22 33.84 1.60 -2.15
N ALA A 23 33.52 1.85 -0.89
CA ALA A 23 32.21 1.53 -0.30
C ALA A 23 31.08 2.32 -0.98
N ALA A 24 31.27 3.60 -1.25
CA ALA A 24 30.29 4.42 -1.99
C ALA A 24 30.08 3.89 -3.41
N THR A 25 31.14 3.59 -4.13
CA THR A 25 31.06 3.01 -5.48
C THR A 25 30.34 1.67 -5.49
N TYR A 26 30.65 0.79 -4.53
CA TYR A 26 29.97 -0.49 -4.35
C TYR A 26 28.48 -0.29 -4.04
N TYR A 27 28.14 0.61 -3.12
CA TYR A 27 26.74 0.95 -2.79
C TYR A 27 25.98 1.44 -4.03
N TYR A 28 26.51 2.43 -4.75
CA TYR A 28 25.81 3.01 -5.92
C TYR A 28 25.73 2.06 -7.11
N SER A 29 26.72 1.19 -7.33
CA SER A 29 26.75 0.28 -8.48
C SER A 29 26.02 -1.06 -8.22
N ARG A 30 26.02 -1.54 -6.98
CA ARG A 30 25.49 -2.87 -6.68
C ARG A 30 24.25 -2.85 -5.78
N VAL A 31 24.28 -2.06 -4.70
CA VAL A 31 23.21 -2.10 -3.68
C VAL A 31 22.03 -1.24 -4.08
N LYS A 32 22.26 0.00 -4.51
CA LYS A 32 21.20 0.92 -4.91
C LYS A 32 20.31 0.40 -6.05
N PRO A 33 20.84 -0.24 -7.13
CA PRO A 33 20.00 -0.84 -8.16
C PRO A 33 19.16 -2.00 -7.65
N LEU A 34 19.67 -2.82 -6.70
CA LEU A 34 18.92 -3.92 -6.11
C LEU A 34 17.76 -3.41 -5.23
N ILE A 35 18.01 -2.36 -4.44
CA ILE A 35 16.96 -1.71 -3.64
C ILE A 35 15.89 -1.10 -4.57
N ARG A 36 16.32 -0.46 -5.66
CA ARG A 36 15.41 0.10 -6.65
C ARG A 36 14.60 -0.98 -7.36
N ALA A 37 15.23 -2.07 -7.81
CA ALA A 37 14.55 -3.20 -8.43
C ALA A 37 13.58 -3.91 -7.46
N GLY A 38 13.96 -4.07 -6.18
CA GLY A 38 13.07 -4.60 -5.15
C GLY A 38 11.86 -3.70 -4.88
N ARG A 39 12.06 -2.37 -4.95
CA ARG A 39 10.97 -1.39 -4.84
C ARG A 39 10.06 -1.41 -6.09
N GLU A 40 10.62 -1.59 -7.28
CA GLU A 40 9.87 -1.69 -8.54
C GLU A 40 9.09 -3.00 -8.65
N GLN A 41 9.53 -4.09 -8.01
CA GLN A 41 8.81 -5.37 -7.95
C GLN A 41 7.60 -5.35 -7.00
N GLY A 42 7.53 -4.41 -6.06
CA GLY A 42 6.34 -4.15 -5.21
C GLY A 42 5.28 -3.29 -5.89
N VAL A 43 5.60 -2.61 -6.98
CA VAL A 43 4.72 -1.67 -7.67
C VAL A 43 4.16 -2.29 -8.93
N TYR A 44 2.97 -2.86 -8.84
CA TYR A 44 2.13 -3.07 -10.03
C TYR A 44 1.41 -1.76 -10.36
N ALA A 45 2.15 -0.75 -10.81
CA ALA A 45 1.68 0.62 -11.02
C ALA A 45 0.66 0.79 -12.17
N SER A 46 0.42 -0.22 -12.97
CA SER A 46 -0.71 -0.32 -13.88
C SER A 46 -0.88 -1.77 -14.29
N VAL A 47 -2.08 -2.30 -14.19
CA VAL A 47 -2.40 -3.60 -14.77
C VAL A 47 -2.64 -3.36 -16.26
N PRO A 48 -1.75 -3.83 -17.17
CA PRO A 48 -1.87 -3.55 -18.61
C PRO A 48 -3.19 -4.03 -19.18
N GLU A 49 -3.74 -5.11 -18.63
CA GLU A 49 -5.03 -5.66 -18.98
C GLU A 49 -5.95 -5.59 -17.76
N ARG A 50 -6.79 -4.56 -17.71
CA ARG A 50 -7.71 -4.29 -16.60
C ARG A 50 -8.79 -5.36 -16.53
N SER A 51 -8.70 -6.27 -15.56
CA SER A 51 -9.65 -7.36 -15.34
C SER A 51 -10.87 -6.90 -14.56
N PRO A 52 -12.10 -7.33 -14.93
CA PRO A 52 -13.31 -7.03 -14.18
C PRO A 52 -13.27 -7.64 -12.78
N VAL A 53 -13.53 -6.81 -11.75
CA VAL A 53 -13.59 -7.23 -10.34
C VAL A 53 -14.95 -6.93 -9.70
N GLY A 54 -15.96 -6.65 -10.51
CA GLY A 54 -17.29 -6.22 -10.07
C GLY A 54 -17.99 -7.18 -9.12
N GLY A 55 -17.66 -8.47 -9.14
CA GLY A 55 -18.23 -9.49 -8.26
C GLY A 55 -17.69 -9.51 -6.82
N PHE A 56 -16.60 -8.78 -6.54
CA PHE A 56 -16.04 -8.75 -5.19
C PHE A 56 -17.04 -8.12 -4.22
N GLY A 57 -17.34 -8.85 -3.12
CA GLY A 57 -18.34 -8.46 -2.12
C GLY A 57 -17.72 -7.99 -0.82
N PHE A 58 -18.33 -6.99 -0.21
CA PHE A 58 -17.98 -6.46 1.11
C PHE A 58 -19.23 -6.00 1.87
N ALA A 59 -19.11 -5.86 3.18
CA ALA A 59 -20.18 -5.36 4.02
C ALA A 59 -19.64 -4.38 5.05
N THR A 60 -20.35 -3.25 5.23
CA THR A 60 -20.12 -2.34 6.35
C THR A 60 -20.81 -2.87 7.59
N GLU A 61 -20.54 -2.31 8.78
CA GLU A 61 -21.09 -2.79 10.05
C GLU A 61 -22.61 -2.94 10.05
N SER A 62 -23.32 -1.94 9.54
CA SER A 62 -24.81 -1.85 9.60
C SER A 62 -25.46 -1.87 8.23
N GLY A 63 -24.66 -1.96 7.15
CA GLY A 63 -25.16 -1.90 5.80
C GLY A 63 -25.42 -3.25 5.16
N PRO A 64 -26.19 -3.30 4.09
CA PRO A 64 -26.33 -4.51 3.29
C PRO A 64 -24.96 -4.87 2.65
N ARG A 65 -24.83 -6.14 2.27
CA ARG A 65 -23.73 -6.55 1.44
C ARG A 65 -23.76 -5.76 0.12
N LYS A 66 -22.59 -5.22 -0.26
CA LYS A 66 -22.35 -4.54 -1.53
C LYS A 66 -21.29 -5.29 -2.34
N THR A 67 -21.20 -4.95 -3.59
CA THR A 67 -20.14 -5.41 -4.50
C THR A 67 -19.45 -4.21 -5.14
N ILE A 68 -18.32 -4.43 -5.77
CA ILE A 68 -17.65 -3.38 -6.57
C ILE A 68 -18.56 -2.91 -7.71
N ALA A 69 -19.44 -3.78 -8.25
CA ALA A 69 -20.38 -3.39 -9.29
C ALA A 69 -21.37 -2.29 -8.84
N ASP A 70 -21.67 -2.22 -7.55
CA ASP A 70 -22.56 -1.20 -6.97
C ASP A 70 -21.89 0.19 -6.87
N LEU A 71 -20.57 0.25 -7.12
CA LEU A 71 -19.76 1.47 -7.08
C LEU A 71 -19.36 1.96 -8.48
N ARG A 72 -19.93 1.39 -9.53
CA ARG A 72 -19.65 1.85 -10.91
C ARG A 72 -19.89 3.36 -11.06
N GLY A 73 -19.06 3.99 -11.87
CA GLY A 73 -19.03 5.45 -12.04
C GLY A 73 -18.04 6.16 -11.11
N LYS A 74 -17.58 5.49 -10.03
CA LYS A 74 -16.54 6.00 -9.13
C LYS A 74 -15.23 5.23 -9.34
N VAL A 75 -14.11 5.89 -9.11
CA VAL A 75 -12.84 5.22 -8.84
C VAL A 75 -12.90 4.66 -7.42
N VAL A 76 -12.44 3.43 -7.22
CA VAL A 76 -12.43 2.81 -5.88
C VAL A 76 -11.00 2.58 -5.45
N ILE A 77 -10.64 3.06 -4.26
CA ILE A 77 -9.40 2.73 -3.55
C ILE A 77 -9.80 1.74 -2.45
N MET A 78 -9.27 0.52 -2.50
CA MET A 78 -9.52 -0.49 -1.49
C MET A 78 -8.22 -0.84 -0.78
N ASP A 79 -8.09 -0.41 0.46
CA ASP A 79 -6.96 -0.67 1.34
C ASP A 79 -7.24 -1.91 2.19
N VAL A 80 -6.46 -2.98 1.98
CA VAL A 80 -6.55 -4.22 2.75
C VAL A 80 -5.62 -4.15 3.94
N TRP A 81 -6.18 -4.21 5.15
CA TRP A 81 -5.45 -3.95 6.39
C TRP A 81 -6.00 -4.73 7.58
N ALA A 82 -5.25 -4.74 8.70
CA ALA A 82 -5.69 -5.33 9.96
C ALA A 82 -5.28 -4.47 11.16
N THR A 83 -5.98 -4.58 12.28
CA THR A 83 -5.70 -3.80 13.49
C THR A 83 -4.37 -4.15 14.17
N TRP A 84 -3.86 -5.34 13.94
CA TRP A 84 -2.57 -5.83 14.45
C TRP A 84 -1.37 -5.53 13.53
N CYS A 85 -1.59 -4.88 12.38
CA CYS A 85 -0.56 -4.60 11.38
C CYS A 85 0.05 -3.20 11.60
N PRO A 86 1.28 -3.08 12.14
CA PRO A 86 1.88 -1.77 12.43
C PRO A 86 2.11 -0.92 11.18
N THR A 87 2.51 -1.54 10.07
CA THR A 87 2.71 -0.86 8.78
C THR A 87 1.41 -0.33 8.20
N CYS A 88 0.29 -1.05 8.39
CA CYS A 88 -1.04 -0.59 7.99
C CYS A 88 -1.47 0.66 8.80
N ILE A 89 -1.20 0.67 10.11
CA ILE A 89 -1.49 1.83 10.96
C ILE A 89 -0.68 3.04 10.50
N TYR A 90 0.56 2.84 10.10
CA TYR A 90 1.43 3.90 9.59
C TYR A 90 0.90 4.53 8.29
N THR A 91 0.19 3.79 7.43
CA THR A 91 -0.37 4.30 6.17
C THR A 91 -1.73 5.01 6.31
N ILE A 92 -2.44 4.88 7.45
CA ILE A 92 -3.74 5.53 7.68
C ILE A 92 -3.73 7.02 7.35
N PRO A 93 -2.75 7.85 7.78
CA PRO A 93 -2.73 9.27 7.44
C PRO A 93 -2.71 9.55 5.94
N GLY A 94 -2.03 8.72 5.15
CA GLY A 94 -2.01 8.81 3.69
C GLY A 94 -3.38 8.53 3.07
N ILE A 95 -4.08 7.51 3.54
CA ILE A 95 -5.45 7.19 3.08
C ILE A 95 -6.43 8.28 3.48
N VAL A 96 -6.32 8.83 4.70
CA VAL A 96 -7.11 9.99 5.16
C VAL A 96 -6.85 11.21 4.27
N ALA A 97 -5.60 11.46 3.87
CA ALA A 97 -5.27 12.55 2.96
C ALA A 97 -5.91 12.38 1.58
N LEU A 98 -5.91 11.16 1.02
CA LEU A 98 -6.62 10.84 -0.22
C LEU A 98 -8.12 11.07 -0.08
N ARG A 99 -8.74 10.67 1.05
CA ARG A 99 -10.17 10.94 1.31
C ARG A 99 -10.47 12.43 1.36
N ASN A 100 -9.61 13.22 1.98
CA ASN A 100 -9.77 14.67 2.04
C ASN A 100 -9.59 15.36 0.68
N LYS A 101 -8.75 14.78 -0.19
CA LYS A 101 -8.47 15.31 -1.53
C LYS A 101 -9.61 15.03 -2.53
N TYR A 102 -10.18 13.84 -2.49
CA TYR A 102 -11.16 13.41 -3.49
C TYR A 102 -12.57 13.34 -2.91
N PRO A 103 -13.59 13.94 -3.58
CA PRO A 103 -14.97 13.87 -3.12
C PRO A 103 -15.57 12.48 -3.26
N ALA A 104 -16.49 12.12 -2.34
CA ALA A 104 -17.11 10.79 -2.29
C ALA A 104 -17.96 10.43 -3.51
N GLU A 105 -18.37 11.43 -4.26
CA GLU A 105 -19.14 11.28 -5.50
C GLU A 105 -18.30 10.69 -6.63
N SER A 106 -16.99 10.95 -6.65
CA SER A 106 -16.06 10.52 -7.71
C SER A 106 -15.10 9.41 -7.26
N VAL A 107 -14.73 9.37 -5.98
CA VAL A 107 -13.81 8.37 -5.43
C VAL A 107 -14.39 7.76 -4.15
N GLU A 108 -14.60 6.47 -4.16
CA GLU A 108 -14.90 5.70 -2.93
C GLU A 108 -13.61 5.14 -2.34
N ILE A 109 -13.41 5.31 -1.04
CA ILE A 109 -12.28 4.72 -0.32
C ILE A 109 -12.81 3.72 0.69
N ILE A 110 -12.33 2.49 0.62
CA ILE A 110 -12.76 1.37 1.46
C ILE A 110 -11.55 0.80 2.18
N GLY A 111 -11.51 0.92 3.50
CA GLY A 111 -10.60 0.14 4.34
C GLY A 111 -11.20 -1.25 4.55
N LEU A 112 -10.71 -2.23 3.81
CA LEU A 112 -11.14 -3.61 3.92
C LEU A 112 -10.37 -4.29 5.05
N ASN A 113 -11.01 -4.38 6.21
CA ASN A 113 -10.41 -5.00 7.38
C ASN A 113 -10.45 -6.52 7.28
N VAL A 114 -9.32 -7.16 7.55
CA VAL A 114 -9.15 -8.62 7.48
C VAL A 114 -8.75 -9.24 8.82
N ASP A 115 -9.14 -8.63 9.94
CA ASP A 115 -9.00 -9.26 11.25
C ASP A 115 -9.87 -10.52 11.35
N ASP A 116 -9.35 -11.57 11.98
CA ASP A 116 -10.07 -12.85 12.16
C ASP A 116 -11.41 -12.68 12.90
N GLU A 117 -11.43 -11.83 13.93
CA GLU A 117 -12.61 -11.55 14.71
C GLU A 117 -13.47 -10.42 14.11
N GLY A 118 -13.11 -9.92 12.92
CA GLY A 118 -13.86 -8.94 12.17
C GLY A 118 -14.26 -7.70 12.98
N TRP A 119 -15.56 -7.40 13.05
CA TRP A 119 -16.05 -6.21 13.76
C TRP A 119 -15.73 -6.19 15.25
N ALA A 120 -15.54 -7.33 15.90
CA ALA A 120 -15.17 -7.37 17.31
C ALA A 120 -13.81 -6.73 17.57
N LYS A 121 -12.87 -6.84 16.62
CA LYS A 121 -11.55 -6.18 16.65
C LYS A 121 -11.59 -4.78 16.06
N ALA A 122 -12.21 -4.62 14.92
CA ALA A 122 -12.23 -3.36 14.18
C ALA A 122 -12.86 -2.21 14.97
N LYS A 123 -14.01 -2.43 15.63
CA LYS A 123 -14.74 -1.38 16.39
C LYS A 123 -13.93 -0.71 17.51
N PRO A 124 -13.27 -1.46 18.41
CA PRO A 124 -12.43 -0.85 19.44
C PRO A 124 -11.28 -0.04 18.87
N PHE A 125 -10.74 -0.44 17.72
CA PHE A 125 -9.70 0.29 17.02
C PHE A 125 -10.20 1.64 16.53
N PHE A 126 -11.34 1.70 15.81
CA PHE A 126 -11.90 2.96 15.29
C PHE A 126 -12.26 3.96 16.38
N ARG A 127 -12.69 3.49 17.55
CA ARG A 127 -12.93 4.40 18.68
C ARG A 127 -11.66 5.13 19.14
N LYS A 128 -10.48 4.56 18.88
CA LYS A 128 -9.18 5.16 19.21
C LYS A 128 -8.57 5.95 18.05
N HIS A 129 -9.12 5.78 16.84
CA HIS A 129 -8.66 6.38 15.59
C HIS A 129 -9.77 7.18 14.92
N PRO A 130 -10.27 8.27 15.56
CA PRO A 130 -11.37 9.08 15.03
C PRO A 130 -11.00 9.84 13.75
N GLU A 131 -9.72 9.91 13.41
CA GLU A 131 -9.21 10.50 12.17
C GLU A 131 -9.60 9.70 10.93
N ILE A 132 -9.95 8.42 11.06
CA ILE A 132 -10.37 7.57 9.93
C ILE A 132 -11.75 8.04 9.44
N ASN A 133 -11.76 8.67 8.27
CA ASN A 133 -12.91 9.36 7.69
C ASN A 133 -13.41 8.73 6.38
N TYR A 134 -13.07 7.45 6.15
CA TYR A 134 -13.46 6.68 4.97
C TYR A 134 -14.24 5.42 5.36
N THR A 135 -14.87 4.80 4.37
CA THR A 135 -15.70 3.59 4.58
C THR A 135 -14.85 2.43 5.09
N ILE A 136 -15.29 1.80 6.17
CA ILE A 136 -14.71 0.55 6.66
C ILE A 136 -15.66 -0.60 6.35
N ALA A 137 -15.09 -1.68 5.84
CA ALA A 137 -15.83 -2.88 5.49
C ALA A 137 -15.05 -4.16 5.81
N LEU A 138 -15.77 -5.27 5.87
CA LEU A 138 -15.23 -6.62 5.90
C LEU A 138 -15.53 -7.31 4.57
N PRO A 139 -14.68 -8.25 4.12
CA PRO A 139 -14.99 -9.11 2.97
C PRO A 139 -16.31 -9.88 3.19
N SER A 140 -17.11 -10.05 2.13
CA SER A 140 -18.36 -10.79 2.21
C SER A 140 -18.58 -11.67 0.97
N PRO A 141 -18.54 -13.00 1.08
CA PRO A 141 -18.40 -13.74 2.34
C PRO A 141 -17.06 -13.49 3.02
N ALA A 142 -16.99 -13.67 4.32
CA ALA A 142 -15.74 -13.63 5.05
C ALA A 142 -14.81 -14.70 4.50
N PRO A 143 -13.53 -14.40 4.24
CA PRO A 143 -12.58 -15.43 3.83
C PRO A 143 -12.47 -16.47 4.92
N SER A 144 -12.56 -17.75 4.56
CA SER A 144 -12.64 -18.86 5.52
C SER A 144 -11.34 -19.14 6.26
N PHE A 145 -10.24 -18.46 5.95
CA PHE A 145 -8.93 -18.68 6.60
C PHE A 145 -8.01 -17.47 6.51
N LEU A 146 -7.78 -16.84 7.65
CA LEU A 146 -6.70 -15.89 7.90
C LEU A 146 -5.42 -16.56 8.43
N LEU A 147 -5.37 -17.88 8.50
CA LEU A 147 -4.23 -18.64 9.03
C LEU A 147 -3.14 -18.94 8.01
N GLN A 148 -3.30 -18.55 6.76
CA GLN A 148 -2.23 -18.64 5.76
C GLN A 148 -1.87 -17.25 5.28
N SER A 149 -0.60 -17.02 5.07
CA SER A 149 0.05 -15.77 4.66
C SER A 149 -0.50 -15.13 3.37
N ILE A 150 -1.62 -15.65 2.83
CA ILE A 150 -2.20 -15.27 1.57
C ILE A 150 -3.72 -15.27 1.72
N VAL A 151 -4.33 -14.10 1.58
CA VAL A 151 -5.80 -13.95 1.51
C VAL A 151 -6.20 -13.91 0.04
N ASP A 152 -6.95 -14.90 -0.41
CA ASP A 152 -7.51 -14.89 -1.77
C ASP A 152 -8.80 -14.07 -1.79
N LEU A 153 -8.69 -12.85 -2.30
CA LEU A 153 -9.82 -11.92 -2.45
C LEU A 153 -10.36 -11.96 -3.89
N LYS A 154 -10.75 -13.15 -4.38
CA LYS A 154 -11.32 -13.24 -5.72
C LYS A 154 -12.54 -12.34 -5.92
N PRO A 155 -12.61 -11.59 -7.02
CA PRO A 155 -11.72 -11.58 -8.19
C PRO A 155 -10.54 -10.59 -8.11
N LEU A 156 -10.31 -9.91 -6.97
CA LEU A 156 -9.18 -8.97 -6.80
C LEU A 156 -7.82 -9.66 -6.83
N GLY A 157 -7.81 -10.97 -6.56
CA GLY A 157 -6.62 -11.79 -6.54
C GLY A 157 -6.01 -11.96 -5.15
N GLU A 158 -4.83 -12.54 -5.12
CA GLU A 158 -4.09 -12.88 -3.90
C GLU A 158 -3.52 -11.65 -3.20
N VAL A 159 -3.65 -11.59 -1.88
CA VAL A 159 -2.99 -10.61 -1.00
C VAL A 159 -1.94 -11.36 -0.19
N SER A 160 -0.68 -11.21 -0.58
CA SER A 160 0.46 -11.88 0.05
C SER A 160 1.05 -11.11 1.22
N ALA A 161 0.75 -9.82 1.33
CA ALA A 161 1.19 -8.95 2.42
C ALA A 161 0.17 -7.83 2.64
N ILE A 162 0.13 -7.26 3.84
CA ILE A 162 -0.64 -6.06 4.16
C ILE A 162 0.28 -4.96 4.70
N PRO A 163 0.00 -3.67 4.40
CA PRO A 163 -1.13 -3.18 3.60
C PRO A 163 -1.00 -3.56 2.11
N THR A 164 -2.13 -3.82 1.46
CA THR A 164 -2.23 -3.90 0.00
C THR A 164 -3.37 -3.00 -0.46
N VAL A 165 -3.08 -2.09 -1.38
CA VAL A 165 -4.07 -1.18 -1.94
C VAL A 165 -4.40 -1.58 -3.37
N PHE A 166 -5.68 -1.80 -3.63
CA PHE A 166 -6.21 -1.98 -4.97
C PHE A 166 -6.84 -0.67 -5.45
N VAL A 167 -6.56 -0.28 -6.69
CA VAL A 167 -7.23 0.83 -7.36
C VAL A 167 -8.07 0.26 -8.50
N ILE A 168 -9.36 0.58 -8.50
CA ILE A 168 -10.35 0.04 -9.41
C ILE A 168 -10.95 1.21 -10.20
N ASP A 169 -11.06 1.07 -11.51
CA ASP A 169 -11.57 2.12 -12.40
C ASP A 169 -13.09 2.27 -12.31
N ARG A 170 -13.62 3.31 -12.98
CA ARG A 170 -15.05 3.65 -13.00
C ARG A 170 -15.93 2.56 -13.63
N GLN A 171 -15.35 1.65 -14.41
CA GLN A 171 -16.02 0.49 -15.01
C GLN A 171 -16.01 -0.76 -14.11
N GLY A 172 -15.37 -0.68 -12.93
CA GLY A 172 -15.24 -1.81 -12.01
C GLY A 172 -14.17 -2.81 -12.44
N ARG A 173 -13.07 -2.33 -13.04
CA ARG A 173 -11.92 -3.13 -13.47
C ARG A 173 -10.70 -2.78 -12.63
N LEU A 174 -9.88 -3.75 -12.30
CA LEU A 174 -8.64 -3.54 -11.55
C LEU A 174 -7.66 -2.73 -12.41
N ALA A 175 -7.29 -1.55 -11.93
CA ALA A 175 -6.36 -0.63 -12.60
C ALA A 175 -4.97 -0.63 -11.95
N GLY A 176 -4.86 -0.92 -10.66
CA GLY A 176 -3.58 -0.98 -9.96
C GLY A 176 -3.63 -1.83 -8.70
N LYS A 177 -2.49 -2.38 -8.30
CA LYS A 177 -2.27 -3.09 -7.05
C LYS A 177 -0.93 -2.63 -6.47
N PHE A 178 -0.93 -2.18 -5.23
CA PHE A 178 0.22 -1.68 -4.51
C PHE A 178 0.39 -2.48 -3.23
N ILE A 179 1.56 -3.05 -3.02
CA ILE A 179 1.87 -3.89 -1.86
C ILE A 179 2.85 -3.14 -0.96
N GLU A 180 2.63 -3.19 0.36
CA GLU A 180 3.40 -2.48 1.38
C GLU A 180 3.19 -0.95 1.36
N THR A 181 4.11 -0.20 1.99
CA THR A 181 4.00 1.25 2.21
C THR A 181 4.78 2.06 1.17
N GLY A 182 4.49 3.37 1.10
CA GLY A 182 5.28 4.34 0.33
C GLY A 182 4.82 4.52 -1.11
N HIS A 183 3.57 4.18 -1.41
CA HIS A 183 2.96 4.27 -2.75
C HIS A 183 1.87 5.34 -2.84
N GLU A 184 1.75 6.22 -1.85
CA GLU A 184 0.68 7.22 -1.78
C GLU A 184 0.68 8.14 -3.00
N HIS A 185 1.87 8.50 -3.48
CA HIS A 185 2.01 9.35 -4.66
C HIS A 185 1.62 8.65 -5.96
N GLU A 186 2.01 7.39 -6.13
CA GLU A 186 1.66 6.57 -7.29
C GLU A 186 0.16 6.26 -7.31
N ILE A 187 -0.44 5.97 -6.15
CA ILE A 187 -1.88 5.80 -6.00
C ILE A 187 -2.61 7.08 -6.41
N ASP A 188 -2.15 8.22 -5.90
CA ASP A 188 -2.71 9.54 -6.20
C ASP A 188 -2.67 9.87 -7.71
N ASN A 189 -1.52 9.63 -8.35
CA ASN A 189 -1.35 9.84 -9.80
C ASN A 189 -2.26 8.92 -10.62
N LEU A 190 -2.39 7.65 -10.23
CA LEU A 190 -3.28 6.71 -10.91
C LEU A 190 -4.74 7.13 -10.78
N VAL A 191 -5.18 7.50 -9.58
CA VAL A 191 -6.55 7.99 -9.34
C VAL A 191 -6.85 9.23 -10.18
N ALA A 192 -5.92 10.19 -10.19
CA ALA A 192 -6.07 11.40 -11.01
C ALA A 192 -6.18 11.09 -12.51
N SER A 193 -5.41 10.13 -13.02
CA SER A 193 -5.51 9.66 -14.40
C SER A 193 -6.87 9.03 -14.70
N LEU A 194 -7.36 8.14 -13.82
CA LEU A 194 -8.64 7.44 -13.99
C LEU A 194 -9.86 8.37 -13.91
N LEU A 195 -9.74 9.49 -13.23
CA LEU A 195 -10.80 10.50 -13.17
C LEU A 195 -10.92 11.32 -14.46
N ASN A 196 -9.85 11.32 -15.28
CA ASN A 196 -9.81 12.01 -16.57
C ASN A 196 -10.18 11.10 -17.77
N GLU A 197 -10.40 9.80 -17.54
CA GLU A 197 -10.93 8.85 -18.53
C GLU A 197 -12.47 8.93 -18.63
#